data_2deb93beb513e86d808b27e7ab15ad9d
#
_entry.id   2deb93beb513e86d808b27e7ab15ad9d
#
_cell.length_a   1.000
_cell.length_b   1.000
_cell.length_c   1.000
_cell.angle_alpha   90.00
_cell.angle_beta   90.00
_cell.angle_gamma   90.00
#
_symmetry.space_group_name_H-M   'P 1'
#
loop_
_entity.id
_entity.type
_entity.pdbx_description
1 polymer ?
#
loop_
_entity_poly.entity_id
_entity_poly.type
_entity_poly.pdbx_seq_one_letter_code
_entity_poly.pdbx_strand_id
1 'polypeptide(L)'
;GQLVSDEVIIRLVEARIRQADCINGFLFDGFPRTLPQAEAIRANSIFIDFVIEIKVDDEEIVKRLSGRRIHLASGRIYHLSYNPPHIPNKDDVTGEALIQRKDDTEETVRERLRIYHHQTKPLLCYYQDWQLRGGPDAPCYISIDGHASVEEVRRQIFAALEQNKR
;
A
#
# COMPACT_ATOMS: atom_id res chain seq x y z
N GLY A 1 -14.81 -2.30 -6.50
CA GLY A 1 -13.44 -2.60 -6.72
C GLY A 1 -12.89 -2.45 -8.14
N GLN A 2 -13.63 -1.83 -9.08
CA GLN A 2 -13.07 -1.55 -10.40
C GLN A 2 -11.95 -0.50 -10.29
N LEU A 3 -10.85 -0.71 -11.02
CA LEU A 3 -9.77 0.26 -11.13
C LEU A 3 -10.19 1.38 -12.10
N VAL A 4 -9.72 2.59 -11.84
CA VAL A 4 -9.81 3.71 -12.78
C VAL A 4 -8.98 3.35 -14.03
N SER A 5 -9.34 3.87 -15.21
CA SER A 5 -8.57 3.59 -16.43
C SER A 5 -7.12 4.05 -16.27
N ASP A 6 -6.19 3.22 -16.76
CA ASP A 6 -4.75 3.45 -16.61
C ASP A 6 -4.32 4.82 -17.16
N GLU A 7 -4.90 5.24 -18.30
CA GLU A 7 -4.60 6.54 -18.90
C GLU A 7 -4.92 7.73 -17.98
N VAL A 8 -6.08 7.68 -17.31
CA VAL A 8 -6.50 8.76 -16.38
C VAL A 8 -5.60 8.80 -15.16
N ILE A 9 -5.30 7.64 -14.57
CA ILE A 9 -4.47 7.58 -13.37
C ILE A 9 -3.03 8.04 -13.66
N ILE A 10 -2.45 7.68 -14.81
CA ILE A 10 -1.10 8.09 -15.20
C ILE A 10 -1.02 9.62 -15.35
N ARG A 11 -1.98 10.24 -16.04
CA ARG A 11 -2.04 11.71 -16.17
C ARG A 11 -2.14 12.42 -14.82
N LEU A 12 -2.91 11.87 -13.89
CA LEU A 12 -3.01 12.40 -12.53
C LEU A 12 -1.68 12.29 -11.78
N VAL A 13 -1.00 11.14 -11.89
CA VAL A 13 0.32 10.91 -11.28
C VAL A 13 1.35 11.89 -11.83
N GLU A 14 1.44 12.04 -13.16
CA GLU A 14 2.36 12.99 -13.79
C GLU A 14 2.11 14.44 -13.34
N ALA A 15 0.86 14.85 -13.28
CA ALA A 15 0.50 16.18 -12.81
C ALA A 15 0.86 16.36 -11.32
N ARG A 16 0.71 15.32 -10.51
CA ARG A 16 0.98 15.35 -9.06
C ARG A 16 2.46 15.44 -8.75
N ILE A 17 3.31 14.61 -9.37
CA ILE A 17 4.76 14.59 -9.10
C ILE A 17 5.50 15.84 -9.56
N ARG A 18 4.89 16.65 -10.46
CA ARG A 18 5.43 17.95 -10.90
C ARG A 18 5.18 19.08 -9.91
N GLN A 19 4.43 18.87 -8.85
CA GLN A 19 4.16 19.90 -7.85
C GLN A 19 5.38 20.16 -6.98
N ALA A 20 5.49 21.37 -6.44
CA ALA A 20 6.65 21.85 -5.70
C ALA A 20 6.98 21.00 -4.45
N ASP A 21 5.96 20.42 -3.82
CA ASP A 21 6.15 19.56 -2.65
C ASP A 21 6.74 18.17 -2.98
N CYS A 22 6.79 17.79 -4.26
CA CYS A 22 7.42 16.55 -4.74
C CYS A 22 8.88 16.72 -5.17
N ILE A 23 9.46 17.93 -5.07
CA ILE A 23 10.83 18.20 -5.56
C ILE A 23 11.90 17.38 -4.81
N ASN A 24 11.66 17.03 -3.55
CA ASN A 24 12.56 16.22 -2.73
C ASN A 24 12.26 14.72 -2.78
N GLY A 25 11.30 14.30 -3.61
CA GLY A 25 10.86 12.93 -3.77
C GLY A 25 9.38 12.75 -3.50
N PHE A 26 8.89 11.54 -3.73
CA PHE A 26 7.48 11.15 -3.54
C PHE A 26 7.38 9.69 -3.14
N LEU A 27 6.25 9.33 -2.57
CA LEU A 27 5.87 7.97 -2.25
C LEU A 27 4.55 7.64 -2.97
N PHE A 28 4.56 6.55 -3.73
CA PHE A 28 3.33 5.98 -4.27
C PHE A 28 2.80 4.92 -3.30
N ASP A 29 1.58 5.10 -2.85
CA ASP A 29 0.83 4.12 -2.06
C ASP A 29 -0.35 3.59 -2.88
N GLY A 30 -0.33 2.28 -3.12
CA GLY A 30 -1.36 1.61 -3.92
C GLY A 30 -1.34 1.96 -5.42
N PHE A 31 -0.20 2.41 -5.94
CA PHE A 31 0.07 2.62 -7.35
C PHE A 31 1.56 2.33 -7.64
N PRO A 32 1.92 1.65 -8.75
CA PRO A 32 1.02 1.03 -9.73
C PRO A 32 0.29 -0.20 -9.18
N ARG A 33 -0.83 -0.59 -9.80
CA ARG A 33 -1.58 -1.82 -9.49
C ARG A 33 -1.66 -2.80 -10.66
N THR A 34 -1.17 -2.40 -11.83
CA THR A 34 -1.18 -3.24 -13.04
C THR A 34 0.15 -3.12 -13.77
N LEU A 35 0.49 -4.14 -14.57
CA LEU A 35 1.68 -4.09 -15.44
C LEU A 35 1.66 -2.90 -16.41
N PRO A 36 0.55 -2.58 -17.10
CA PRO A 36 0.51 -1.39 -17.94
C PRO A 36 0.81 -0.09 -17.21
N GLN A 37 0.37 0.06 -15.95
CA GLN A 37 0.71 1.23 -15.13
C GLN A 37 2.22 1.30 -14.82
N ALA A 38 2.84 0.17 -14.47
CA ALA A 38 4.28 0.11 -14.21
C ALA A 38 5.11 0.41 -15.47
N GLU A 39 4.69 -0.12 -16.61
CA GLU A 39 5.31 0.17 -17.89
C GLU A 39 5.18 1.64 -18.30
N ALA A 40 4.02 2.24 -18.03
CA ALA A 40 3.80 3.67 -18.28
C ALA A 40 4.65 4.58 -17.40
N ILE A 41 4.84 4.25 -16.09
CA ILE A 41 5.78 4.95 -15.21
C ILE A 41 7.17 4.97 -15.88
N ARG A 42 7.63 3.81 -16.32
CA ARG A 42 8.94 3.68 -16.98
C ARG A 42 9.03 4.45 -18.29
N ALA A 43 8.01 4.32 -19.15
CA ALA A 43 7.95 4.98 -20.45
C ALA A 43 7.94 6.51 -20.34
N ASN A 44 7.37 7.06 -19.26
CA ASN A 44 7.35 8.50 -18.98
C ASN A 44 8.56 8.97 -18.17
N SER A 45 9.61 8.14 -18.04
CA SER A 45 10.84 8.49 -17.33
C SER A 45 10.61 8.95 -15.89
N ILE A 46 9.61 8.36 -15.22
CA ILE A 46 9.37 8.57 -13.79
C ILE A 46 10.26 7.58 -13.04
N PHE A 47 11.33 8.09 -12.44
CA PHE A 47 12.31 7.26 -11.74
C PHE A 47 11.77 6.83 -10.38
N ILE A 48 11.90 5.54 -10.10
CA ILE A 48 11.55 4.91 -8.82
C ILE A 48 12.83 4.31 -8.24
N ASP A 49 13.26 4.79 -7.09
CA ASP A 49 14.47 4.30 -6.43
C ASP A 49 14.22 2.96 -5.74
N PHE A 50 13.07 2.83 -5.09
CA PHE A 50 12.73 1.67 -4.27
C PHE A 50 11.32 1.17 -4.56
N VAL A 51 11.17 -0.15 -4.56
CA VAL A 51 9.87 -0.84 -4.53
C VAL A 51 9.83 -1.68 -3.27
N ILE A 52 8.90 -1.39 -2.37
CA ILE A 52 8.76 -2.07 -1.08
C ILE A 52 7.50 -2.93 -1.09
N GLU A 53 7.69 -4.23 -0.98
CA GLU A 53 6.62 -5.18 -0.70
C GLU A 53 6.51 -5.40 0.80
N ILE A 54 5.32 -5.20 1.37
CA ILE A 54 4.98 -5.63 2.72
C ILE A 54 4.18 -6.92 2.60
N LYS A 55 4.85 -8.05 2.86
CA LYS A 55 4.30 -9.39 2.64
C LYS A 55 3.44 -9.83 3.81
N VAL A 56 2.18 -10.13 3.55
CA VAL A 56 1.21 -10.62 4.54
C VAL A 56 0.35 -11.70 3.91
N ASP A 57 -0.02 -12.72 4.66
CA ASP A 57 -0.93 -13.77 4.19
C ASP A 57 -2.36 -13.24 4.02
N ASP A 58 -3.08 -13.79 3.05
CA ASP A 58 -4.45 -13.39 2.73
C ASP A 58 -5.39 -13.48 3.94
N GLU A 59 -5.31 -14.56 4.72
CA GLU A 59 -6.17 -14.74 5.91
C GLU A 59 -5.86 -13.70 6.99
N GLU A 60 -4.60 -13.32 7.16
CA GLU A 60 -4.23 -12.24 8.06
C GLU A 60 -4.74 -10.89 7.56
N ILE A 61 -4.69 -10.64 6.24
CA ILE A 61 -5.27 -9.43 5.62
C ILE A 61 -6.79 -9.39 5.84
N VAL A 62 -7.49 -10.50 5.60
CA VAL A 62 -8.93 -10.61 5.85
C VAL A 62 -9.23 -10.28 7.31
N LYS A 63 -8.52 -10.89 8.25
CA LYS A 63 -8.69 -10.66 9.69
C LYS A 63 -8.45 -9.19 10.07
N ARG A 64 -7.36 -8.59 9.58
CA ARG A 64 -7.03 -7.19 9.86
C ARG A 64 -8.07 -6.22 9.32
N LEU A 65 -8.52 -6.40 8.09
CA LEU A 65 -9.48 -5.49 7.47
C LEU A 65 -10.90 -5.69 8.03
N SER A 66 -11.37 -6.92 8.19
CA SER A 66 -12.71 -7.20 8.71
C SER A 66 -12.86 -6.79 10.19
N GLY A 67 -11.76 -6.83 10.95
CA GLY A 67 -11.74 -6.38 12.36
C GLY A 67 -11.59 -4.87 12.54
N ARG A 68 -11.29 -4.12 11.47
CA ARG A 68 -11.08 -2.67 11.55
C ARG A 68 -12.37 -1.93 11.89
N ARG A 69 -12.25 -0.93 12.76
CA ARG A 69 -13.31 0.02 13.12
C ARG A 69 -12.77 1.42 12.98
N ILE A 70 -13.61 2.36 12.57
CA ILE A 70 -13.22 3.74 12.34
C ILE A 70 -14.19 4.70 13.00
N HIS A 71 -13.67 5.75 13.61
CA HIS A 71 -14.42 6.93 14.02
C HIS A 71 -14.46 7.92 12.86
N LEU A 72 -15.64 8.13 12.25
CA LEU A 72 -15.78 8.90 11.01
C LEU A 72 -15.28 10.34 11.12
N ALA A 73 -15.65 11.02 12.20
CA ALA A 73 -15.35 12.44 12.35
C ALA A 73 -13.85 12.74 12.49
N SER A 74 -13.08 11.86 13.14
CA SER A 74 -11.65 12.07 13.38
C SER A 74 -10.72 11.21 12.52
N GLY A 75 -11.25 10.17 11.88
CA GLY A 75 -10.45 9.18 11.17
C GLY A 75 -9.65 8.22 12.07
N ARG A 76 -9.84 8.26 13.40
CA ARG A 76 -9.16 7.30 14.31
C ARG A 76 -9.56 5.88 13.97
N ILE A 77 -8.57 5.00 14.03
CA ILE A 77 -8.69 3.60 13.65
C ILE A 77 -8.48 2.71 14.87
N TYR A 78 -9.38 1.78 15.05
CA TYR A 78 -9.35 0.73 16.05
C TYR A 78 -9.41 -0.63 15.38
N HIS A 79 -9.09 -1.66 16.13
CA HIS A 79 -9.25 -3.03 15.67
C HIS A 79 -9.82 -3.90 16.80
N LEU A 80 -10.77 -4.79 16.48
CA LEU A 80 -11.44 -5.60 17.48
C LEU A 80 -10.50 -6.45 18.36
N SER A 81 -9.36 -6.89 17.82
CA SER A 81 -8.40 -7.75 18.50
C SER A 81 -7.04 -7.10 18.74
N TYR A 82 -6.52 -6.29 17.79
CA TYR A 82 -5.14 -5.78 17.85
C TYR A 82 -5.01 -4.43 18.54
N ASN A 83 -6.05 -3.60 18.47
CA ASN A 83 -6.13 -2.29 19.11
C ASN A 83 -7.59 -2.01 19.48
N PRO A 84 -8.16 -2.76 20.45
CA PRO A 84 -9.56 -2.60 20.81
C PRO A 84 -9.80 -1.26 21.51
N PRO A 85 -10.96 -0.61 21.28
CA PRO A 85 -11.34 0.55 22.08
C PRO A 85 -11.62 0.15 23.53
N HIS A 86 -11.47 1.09 24.46
CA HIS A 86 -11.75 0.86 25.88
C HIS A 86 -13.20 0.42 26.13
N ILE A 87 -14.14 1.02 25.40
CA ILE A 87 -15.55 0.63 25.41
C ILE A 87 -15.89 0.05 24.03
N PRO A 88 -16.42 -1.18 23.94
CA PRO A 88 -16.74 -1.80 22.66
C PRO A 88 -17.55 -0.89 21.73
N ASN A 89 -17.09 -0.75 20.49
CA ASN A 89 -17.70 0.06 19.43
C ASN A 89 -17.82 1.56 19.72
N LYS A 90 -17.03 2.10 20.64
CA LYS A 90 -16.97 3.55 20.93
C LYS A 90 -15.56 4.09 20.77
N ASP A 91 -15.49 5.32 20.28
CA ASP A 91 -14.23 6.08 20.19
C ASP A 91 -13.75 6.48 21.58
N ASP A 92 -12.49 6.22 21.90
CA ASP A 92 -11.92 6.45 23.23
C ASP A 92 -11.83 7.92 23.63
N VAL A 93 -11.88 8.84 22.66
CA VAL A 93 -11.75 10.28 22.91
C VAL A 93 -13.12 10.96 23.00
N THR A 94 -14.03 10.62 22.11
CA THR A 94 -15.33 11.30 22.01
C THR A 94 -16.49 10.48 22.59
N GLY A 95 -16.32 9.15 22.75
CA GLY A 95 -17.38 8.23 23.12
C GLY A 95 -18.40 7.97 22.00
N GLU A 96 -18.20 8.53 20.82
CA GLU A 96 -19.07 8.31 19.66
C GLU A 96 -18.92 6.90 19.08
N ALA A 97 -19.90 6.50 18.27
CA ALA A 97 -19.92 5.15 17.69
C ALA A 97 -18.81 4.94 16.66
N LEU A 98 -18.16 3.78 16.73
CA LEU A 98 -17.27 3.29 15.69
C LEU A 98 -18.07 2.53 14.64
N ILE A 99 -17.66 2.65 13.39
CA ILE A 99 -18.26 1.93 12.28
C ILE A 99 -17.27 0.99 11.59
N GLN A 100 -17.78 -0.05 10.97
CA GLN A 100 -17.05 -0.81 9.97
C GLN A 100 -17.31 -0.17 8.60
N ARG A 101 -16.26 0.04 7.80
CA ARG A 101 -16.43 0.53 6.43
C ARG A 101 -17.10 -0.54 5.57
N LYS A 102 -17.86 -0.13 4.57
CA LYS A 102 -18.50 -1.06 3.63
C LYS A 102 -17.51 -1.94 2.86
N ASP A 103 -16.31 -1.43 2.62
CA ASP A 103 -15.22 -2.11 1.93
C ASP A 103 -14.36 -2.99 2.85
N ASP A 104 -14.67 -3.05 4.15
CA ASP A 104 -14.00 -3.89 5.15
C ASP A 104 -14.80 -5.16 5.52
N THR A 105 -15.89 -5.43 4.84
CA THR A 105 -16.57 -6.73 5.02
C THR A 105 -15.72 -7.86 4.46
N GLU A 106 -15.74 -9.02 5.09
CA GLU A 106 -14.92 -10.17 4.67
C GLU A 106 -15.10 -10.50 3.18
N GLU A 107 -16.36 -10.50 2.71
CA GLU A 107 -16.68 -10.76 1.30
C GLU A 107 -15.99 -9.75 0.36
N THR A 108 -16.08 -8.45 0.69
CA THR A 108 -15.46 -7.39 -0.11
C THR A 108 -13.94 -7.47 -0.07
N VAL A 109 -13.36 -7.80 1.08
CA VAL A 109 -11.92 -7.99 1.24
C VAL A 109 -11.43 -9.16 0.39
N ARG A 110 -12.12 -10.30 0.43
CA ARG A 110 -11.77 -11.47 -0.40
C ARG A 110 -11.86 -11.18 -1.90
N GLU A 111 -12.86 -10.40 -2.32
CA GLU A 111 -12.94 -9.96 -3.71
C GLU A 111 -11.77 -9.04 -4.10
N ARG A 112 -11.38 -8.11 -3.23
CA ARG A 112 -10.20 -7.26 -3.44
C ARG A 112 -8.91 -8.06 -3.52
N LEU A 113 -8.74 -9.10 -2.69
CA LEU A 113 -7.59 -10.01 -2.76
C LEU A 113 -7.56 -10.78 -4.09
N ARG A 114 -8.71 -11.23 -4.60
CA ARG A 114 -8.79 -11.87 -5.92
C ARG A 114 -8.29 -10.94 -7.03
N ILE A 115 -8.74 -9.68 -7.01
CA ILE A 115 -8.29 -8.67 -7.97
C ILE A 115 -6.78 -8.41 -7.81
N TYR A 116 -6.29 -8.30 -6.58
CA TYR A 116 -4.87 -8.14 -6.28
C TYR A 116 -4.03 -9.28 -6.86
N HIS A 117 -4.40 -10.53 -6.61
CA HIS A 117 -3.66 -11.68 -7.14
C HIS A 117 -3.63 -11.73 -8.66
N HIS A 118 -4.71 -11.32 -9.30
CA HIS A 118 -4.79 -11.33 -10.77
C HIS A 118 -4.07 -10.16 -11.42
N GLN A 119 -4.15 -8.97 -10.86
CA GLN A 119 -3.70 -7.74 -11.53
C GLN A 119 -2.43 -7.14 -10.93
N THR A 120 -2.27 -7.21 -9.59
CA THR A 120 -1.19 -6.49 -8.88
C THR A 120 -0.03 -7.41 -8.52
N LYS A 121 -0.30 -8.63 -8.10
CA LYS A 121 0.76 -9.59 -7.75
C LYS A 121 1.79 -9.83 -8.86
N PRO A 122 1.45 -9.83 -10.16
CA PRO A 122 2.42 -9.92 -11.24
C PRO A 122 3.50 -8.83 -11.23
N LEU A 123 3.22 -7.67 -10.61
CA LEU A 123 4.21 -6.60 -10.45
C LEU A 123 5.43 -7.02 -9.62
N LEU A 124 5.27 -7.96 -8.69
CA LEU A 124 6.37 -8.45 -7.87
C LEU A 124 7.46 -9.06 -8.75
N CYS A 125 7.07 -9.98 -9.64
CA CYS A 125 8.01 -10.58 -10.60
C CYS A 125 8.57 -9.52 -11.56
N TYR A 126 7.74 -8.59 -12.04
CA TYR A 126 8.18 -7.52 -12.94
C TYR A 126 9.32 -6.68 -12.33
N TYR A 127 9.19 -6.24 -11.09
CA TYR A 127 10.22 -5.42 -10.43
C TYR A 127 11.43 -6.23 -10.00
N GLN A 128 11.25 -7.48 -9.55
CA GLN A 128 12.36 -8.40 -9.26
C GLN A 128 13.20 -8.68 -10.50
N ASP A 129 12.56 -8.99 -11.61
CA ASP A 129 13.23 -9.22 -12.89
C ASP A 129 13.95 -7.96 -13.39
N TRP A 130 13.33 -6.79 -13.21
CA TRP A 130 13.97 -5.53 -13.60
C TRP A 130 15.23 -5.27 -12.78
N GLN A 131 15.16 -5.45 -11.45
CA GLN A 131 16.34 -5.35 -10.59
C GLN A 131 17.45 -6.34 -11.00
N LEU A 132 17.10 -7.60 -11.29
CA LEU A 132 18.05 -8.64 -11.69
C LEU A 132 18.73 -8.33 -13.03
N ARG A 133 17.99 -7.80 -14.00
CA ARG A 133 18.57 -7.35 -15.29
C ARG A 133 19.49 -6.14 -15.12
N GLY A 134 19.28 -5.38 -14.06
CA GLY A 134 20.07 -4.19 -13.78
C GLY A 134 19.75 -3.02 -14.70
N GLY A 135 20.64 -2.04 -14.66
CA GLY A 135 20.55 -0.80 -15.42
C GLY A 135 20.45 0.43 -14.49
N PRO A 136 20.72 1.63 -15.02
CA PRO A 136 20.74 2.85 -14.21
C PRO A 136 19.38 3.19 -13.60
N ASP A 137 18.30 2.77 -14.26
CA ASP A 137 16.92 3.09 -13.87
C ASP A 137 16.22 1.93 -13.12
N ALA A 138 16.92 0.81 -12.83
CA ALA A 138 16.32 -0.33 -12.16
C ALA A 138 16.11 -0.02 -10.67
N PRO A 139 14.86 -0.11 -10.17
CA PRO A 139 14.59 0.13 -8.76
C PRO A 139 15.17 -0.97 -7.88
N CYS A 140 15.50 -0.64 -6.64
CA CYS A 140 15.81 -1.62 -5.63
C CYS A 140 14.51 -2.23 -5.08
N TYR A 141 14.29 -3.53 -5.28
CA TYR A 141 13.14 -4.23 -4.74
C TYR A 141 13.47 -4.78 -3.37
N ILE A 142 12.61 -4.49 -2.40
CA ILE A 142 12.76 -4.88 -1.00
C ILE A 142 11.47 -5.57 -0.55
N SER A 143 11.58 -6.78 0.00
CA SER A 143 10.44 -7.51 0.60
C SER A 143 10.59 -7.52 2.11
N ILE A 144 9.55 -7.07 2.82
CA ILE A 144 9.47 -6.96 4.27
C ILE A 144 8.35 -7.85 4.79
N ASP A 145 8.60 -8.56 5.89
CA ASP A 145 7.56 -9.33 6.59
C ASP A 145 6.58 -8.40 7.31
N GLY A 146 5.34 -8.39 6.87
CA GLY A 146 4.25 -7.58 7.42
C GLY A 146 3.48 -8.21 8.59
N HIS A 147 3.91 -9.37 9.11
CA HIS A 147 3.29 -10.00 10.29
C HIS A 147 3.76 -9.37 11.60
N ALA A 148 4.90 -8.70 11.59
CA ALA A 148 5.45 -8.02 12.75
C ALA A 148 4.62 -6.79 13.16
N SER A 149 4.96 -6.18 14.31
CA SER A 149 4.34 -4.92 14.74
C SER A 149 4.63 -3.78 13.76
N VAL A 150 3.79 -2.75 13.78
CA VAL A 150 3.96 -1.55 12.92
C VAL A 150 5.34 -0.92 13.13
N GLU A 151 5.79 -0.82 14.38
CA GLU A 151 7.10 -0.27 14.74
C GLU A 151 8.24 -1.10 14.17
N GLU A 152 8.12 -2.42 14.22
CA GLU A 152 9.14 -3.33 13.69
C GLU A 152 9.18 -3.29 12.16
N VAL A 153 8.02 -3.32 11.49
CA VAL A 153 7.94 -3.16 10.02
C VAL A 153 8.55 -1.83 9.61
N ARG A 154 8.21 -0.74 10.30
CA ARG A 154 8.80 0.58 10.06
C ARG A 154 10.33 0.55 10.20
N ARG A 155 10.85 -0.03 11.27
CA ARG A 155 12.29 -0.15 11.51
C ARG A 155 12.99 -0.91 10.39
N GLN A 156 12.42 -2.02 9.95
CA GLN A 156 12.95 -2.82 8.84
C GLN A 156 12.96 -2.04 7.52
N ILE A 157 11.89 -1.31 7.20
CA ILE A 157 11.83 -0.47 6.00
C ILE A 157 12.94 0.58 6.02
N PHE A 158 13.07 1.36 7.10
CA PHE A 158 14.09 2.40 7.19
C PHE A 158 15.52 1.82 7.12
N ALA A 159 15.78 0.72 7.81
CA ALA A 159 17.08 0.05 7.76
C ALA A 159 17.42 -0.42 6.34
N ALA A 160 16.45 -1.00 5.62
CA ALA A 160 16.64 -1.44 4.25
C ALA A 160 16.87 -0.27 3.28
N LEU A 161 16.15 0.85 3.45
CA LEU A 161 16.36 2.06 2.66
C LEU A 161 17.77 2.67 2.89
N GLU A 162 18.23 2.70 4.14
CA GLU A 162 19.57 3.22 4.48
C GLU A 162 20.70 2.36 3.89
N GLN A 163 20.56 1.04 3.94
CA GLN A 163 21.54 0.10 3.39
C GLN A 163 21.64 0.15 1.86
N ASN A 164 20.57 0.55 1.16
CA ASN A 164 20.49 0.56 -0.29
C ASN A 164 20.49 1.99 -0.89
N LYS A 165 20.82 3.03 -0.10
CA LYS A 165 21.05 4.38 -0.65
C LYS A 165 22.18 4.32 -1.68
N ARG A 166 21.88 4.77 -2.90
CA ARG A 166 22.86 4.93 -3.98
C ARG A 166 23.64 6.23 -3.83
#